data_7c2686d0cb5a46323ac134d5120a9785
#
_entry.id   7c2686d0cb5a46323ac134d5120a9785
#
_cell.length_a   1.000
_cell.length_b   1.000
_cell.length_c   1.000
_cell.angle_alpha   90.00
_cell.angle_beta   90.00
_cell.angle_gamma   90.00
#
_symmetry.space_group_name_H-M   'P 1'
#
loop_
_entity.id
_entity.type
_entity.pdbx_description
1 polymer ?
#
loop_
_entity_poly.entity_id
_entity_poly.type
_entity_poly.pdbx_seq_one_letter_code
_entity_poly.pdbx_strand_id
1 'polypeptide(L)'
;VLPSASRRGPDPIILAIIGGVLAYPSLAHMSNPDYIVKSGEDPAGFTAPYHIVKQIGNTIFNTDFFGIPVSLPQTNAYAYSIFPIIVAAWLAAKIEPWLKMWIPAVIRSIFAPLLEIFIVSTLVLVVFGPIVMAISGAIASGVTWVLNLSYPVAGLIIGGFYQCLVIFGLHWAVIPIISQQIADPGYSPLNAIVSATMIAQGGGALAIWLKVRSAKIKRMAGPATISAFCGVTEPAMYGLNLKYGRIFLTASIGGAVGGLITGLFNVNMWGFTGAFVGFPSFVNPEGIDSSFTGFWIASFAALVVAFLCTYFFGFSESDLEGGKEVKKVRL
;
A
#
# COMPACT_ATOMS: atom_id res chain seq x y z
N VAL A 1 9.45 17.93 -37.77
CA VAL A 1 8.81 18.60 -36.63
C VAL A 1 7.98 17.55 -35.93
N LEU A 2 8.53 16.95 -34.86
CA LEU A 2 7.78 16.01 -34.01
C LEU A 2 6.84 16.86 -33.15
N PRO A 3 5.50 16.62 -33.16
CA PRO A 3 4.60 17.30 -32.25
C PRO A 3 5.01 16.93 -30.81
N SER A 4 5.12 17.94 -29.96
CA SER A 4 5.33 17.77 -28.54
C SER A 4 4.33 16.75 -27.99
N ALA A 5 4.80 15.57 -27.66
CA ALA A 5 4.01 14.57 -26.94
C ALA A 5 3.61 15.23 -25.61
N SER A 6 2.36 15.68 -25.55
CA SER A 6 1.77 16.16 -24.31
C SER A 6 1.90 15.02 -23.31
N ARG A 7 2.44 15.31 -22.14
CA ARG A 7 2.55 14.39 -20.99
C ARG A 7 1.15 14.10 -20.42
N ARG A 8 0.31 13.45 -21.21
CA ARG A 8 -0.92 12.86 -20.71
C ARG A 8 -0.57 11.46 -20.24
N GLY A 9 -0.91 11.15 -19.01
CA GLY A 9 -0.86 9.78 -18.51
C GLY A 9 -1.75 8.89 -19.39
N PRO A 10 -1.71 7.55 -19.19
CA PRO A 10 -2.57 6.61 -19.91
C PRO A 10 -4.04 6.98 -19.71
N ASP A 11 -4.88 6.60 -20.67
CA ASP A 11 -6.31 6.91 -20.63
C ASP A 11 -6.95 6.27 -19.38
N PRO A 12 -7.58 7.06 -18.48
CA PRO A 12 -8.18 6.53 -17.25
C PRO A 12 -9.29 5.50 -17.51
N ILE A 13 -10.02 5.63 -18.63
CA ILE A 13 -11.10 4.70 -18.98
C ILE A 13 -10.51 3.34 -19.34
N ILE A 14 -9.45 3.33 -20.14
CA ILE A 14 -8.75 2.10 -20.52
C ILE A 14 -8.18 1.42 -19.26
N LEU A 15 -7.56 2.18 -18.37
CA LEU A 15 -7.06 1.65 -17.09
C LEU A 15 -8.17 1.07 -16.21
N ALA A 16 -9.34 1.73 -16.17
CA ALA A 16 -10.49 1.21 -15.42
C ALA A 16 -10.98 -0.11 -16.00
N ILE A 17 -11.01 -0.27 -17.33
CA ILE A 17 -11.38 -1.52 -17.98
C ILE A 17 -10.34 -2.61 -17.70
N ILE A 18 -9.04 -2.31 -17.80
CA ILE A 18 -7.96 -3.24 -17.44
C ILE A 18 -8.08 -3.66 -15.97
N GLY A 19 -8.35 -2.72 -15.07
CA GLY A 19 -8.63 -3.00 -13.66
C GLY A 19 -9.81 -3.95 -13.48
N GLY A 20 -10.90 -3.76 -14.25
CA GLY A 20 -12.05 -4.65 -14.29
C GLY A 20 -11.71 -6.06 -14.77
N VAL A 21 -10.83 -6.20 -15.77
CA VAL A 21 -10.34 -7.50 -16.23
C VAL A 21 -9.53 -8.20 -15.12
N LEU A 22 -8.62 -7.47 -14.44
CA LEU A 22 -7.81 -8.04 -13.35
C LEU A 22 -8.64 -8.39 -12.11
N ALA A 23 -9.74 -7.67 -11.88
CA ALA A 23 -10.67 -7.91 -10.76
C ALA A 23 -11.86 -8.82 -11.15
N TYR A 24 -11.81 -9.45 -12.33
CA TYR A 24 -12.91 -10.28 -12.79
C TYR A 24 -13.15 -11.46 -11.82
N PRO A 25 -14.39 -11.71 -11.37
CA PRO A 25 -14.68 -12.70 -10.34
C PRO A 25 -14.12 -14.09 -10.61
N SER A 26 -14.14 -14.56 -11.86
CA SER A 26 -13.58 -15.87 -12.20
C SER A 26 -12.08 -15.97 -11.94
N LEU A 27 -11.30 -14.87 -12.13
CA LEU A 27 -9.87 -14.86 -11.79
C LEU A 27 -9.65 -14.93 -10.28
N ALA A 28 -10.49 -14.25 -9.49
CA ALA A 28 -10.44 -14.32 -8.03
C ALA A 28 -10.81 -15.72 -7.52
N HIS A 29 -11.80 -16.36 -8.12
CA HIS A 29 -12.19 -17.73 -7.78
C HIS A 29 -11.13 -18.75 -8.15
N MET A 30 -10.50 -18.63 -9.31
CA MET A 30 -9.38 -19.50 -9.74
C MET A 30 -8.17 -19.43 -8.81
N SER A 31 -7.99 -18.33 -8.07
CA SER A 31 -6.89 -18.17 -7.10
C SER A 31 -7.19 -18.70 -5.70
N ASN A 32 -8.45 -19.03 -5.38
CA ASN A 32 -8.84 -19.49 -4.06
C ASN A 32 -8.68 -21.02 -3.93
N PRO A 33 -7.81 -21.52 -3.00
CA PRO A 33 -7.60 -22.96 -2.79
C PRO A 33 -8.87 -23.70 -2.39
N ASP A 34 -9.74 -23.09 -1.58
CA ASP A 34 -10.99 -23.70 -1.13
C ASP A 34 -11.97 -23.96 -2.29
N TYR A 35 -11.91 -23.14 -3.31
CA TYR A 35 -12.69 -23.32 -4.54
C TYR A 35 -12.19 -24.47 -5.39
N ILE A 36 -10.87 -24.68 -5.42
CA ILE A 36 -10.22 -25.72 -6.21
C ILE A 36 -10.49 -27.11 -5.61
N VAL A 37 -10.53 -27.21 -4.28
CA VAL A 37 -10.66 -28.48 -3.56
C VAL A 37 -12.12 -28.88 -3.33
N LYS A 38 -13.03 -27.93 -3.23
CA LYS A 38 -14.45 -28.18 -2.91
C LYS A 38 -15.39 -28.10 -4.12
N SER A 39 -14.86 -27.97 -5.33
CA SER A 39 -15.70 -27.72 -6.51
C SER A 39 -16.49 -28.95 -6.96
N GLY A 40 -17.61 -29.14 -6.32
CA GLY A 40 -18.79 -29.76 -6.89
C GLY A 40 -19.93 -28.76 -7.06
N GLU A 41 -19.86 -27.62 -6.40
CA GLU A 41 -20.95 -26.65 -6.39
C GLU A 41 -20.39 -25.21 -6.50
N ASP A 42 -20.53 -24.63 -7.66
CA ASP A 42 -20.26 -23.21 -7.90
C ASP A 42 -21.48 -22.38 -7.46
N PRO A 43 -21.35 -21.45 -6.48
CA PRO A 43 -22.44 -20.57 -6.08
C PRO A 43 -22.92 -19.63 -7.21
N ALA A 44 -22.16 -19.48 -8.29
CA ALA A 44 -22.51 -18.66 -9.45
C ALA A 44 -22.98 -19.48 -10.67
N GLY A 45 -23.11 -20.82 -10.56
CA GLY A 45 -23.60 -21.67 -11.64
C GLY A 45 -22.61 -21.93 -12.78
N PHE A 46 -21.33 -21.68 -12.59
CA PHE A 46 -20.27 -21.98 -13.55
C PHE A 46 -19.65 -23.35 -13.25
N THR A 47 -20.09 -24.36 -13.95
CA THR A 47 -19.48 -25.69 -13.95
C THR A 47 -18.23 -25.71 -14.84
N ALA A 48 -17.09 -25.26 -14.33
CA ALA A 48 -15.82 -25.55 -14.96
C ALA A 48 -14.94 -26.30 -13.96
N PRO A 49 -14.52 -27.55 -14.27
CA PRO A 49 -13.55 -28.24 -13.45
C PRO A 49 -12.20 -27.52 -13.59
N TYR A 50 -11.78 -26.81 -12.54
CA TYR A 50 -10.46 -26.22 -12.49
C TYR A 50 -9.46 -27.35 -12.22
N HIS A 51 -8.71 -27.74 -13.25
CA HIS A 51 -7.61 -28.69 -13.09
C HIS A 51 -6.35 -27.92 -12.66
N ILE A 52 -5.74 -28.33 -11.55
CA ILE A 52 -4.40 -27.83 -11.20
C ILE A 52 -3.43 -28.39 -12.24
N VAL A 53 -2.92 -27.53 -13.10
CA VAL A 53 -1.93 -27.91 -14.12
C VAL A 53 -0.57 -28.10 -13.48
N LYS A 54 -0.18 -27.22 -12.55
CA LYS A 54 1.09 -27.25 -11.83
C LYS A 54 1.00 -26.38 -10.58
N GLN A 55 1.69 -26.80 -9.51
CA GLN A 55 1.89 -25.98 -8.31
C GLN A 55 3.38 -25.81 -8.06
N ILE A 56 3.82 -24.57 -7.84
CA ILE A 56 5.18 -24.24 -7.46
C ILE A 56 5.12 -23.34 -6.22
N GLY A 57 5.43 -23.90 -5.04
CA GLY A 57 5.27 -23.21 -3.77
C GLY A 57 3.82 -22.80 -3.53
N ASN A 58 3.56 -21.53 -3.27
CA ASN A 58 2.22 -20.95 -3.06
C ASN A 58 1.52 -20.50 -4.34
N THR A 59 2.07 -20.84 -5.51
CA THR A 59 1.51 -20.42 -6.79
C THR A 59 0.87 -21.61 -7.49
N ILE A 60 -0.43 -21.49 -7.79
CA ILE A 60 -1.18 -22.49 -8.55
C ILE A 60 -1.25 -22.05 -10.02
N PHE A 61 -0.95 -23.00 -10.91
CA PHE A 61 -1.20 -22.89 -12.33
C PHE A 61 -2.42 -23.75 -12.64
N ASN A 62 -3.59 -23.14 -12.71
CA ASN A 62 -4.85 -23.83 -12.94
C ASN A 62 -5.45 -23.53 -14.32
N THR A 63 -4.82 -22.65 -15.07
CA THR A 63 -5.22 -22.33 -16.43
C THR A 63 -3.99 -21.98 -17.28
N ASP A 64 -4.16 -22.05 -18.58
CA ASP A 64 -3.17 -21.60 -19.56
C ASP A 64 -3.81 -20.61 -20.53
N PHE A 65 -2.99 -19.71 -21.03
CA PHE A 65 -3.35 -18.78 -22.08
C PHE A 65 -2.52 -19.13 -23.33
N PHE A 66 -3.12 -19.77 -24.31
CA PHE A 66 -2.43 -20.29 -25.51
C PHE A 66 -1.21 -21.18 -25.19
N GLY A 67 -1.32 -22.06 -24.20
CA GLY A 67 -0.23 -22.93 -23.76
C GLY A 67 0.78 -22.29 -22.82
N ILE A 68 0.62 -21.01 -22.46
CA ILE A 68 1.43 -20.33 -21.44
C ILE A 68 0.71 -20.42 -20.11
N PRO A 69 1.28 -21.06 -19.08
CA PRO A 69 0.62 -21.21 -17.79
C PRO A 69 0.43 -19.84 -17.14
N VAL A 70 -0.82 -19.53 -16.75
CA VAL A 70 -1.17 -18.32 -16.00
C VAL A 70 -1.05 -18.64 -14.52
N SER A 71 -0.20 -17.86 -13.84
CA SER A 71 0.04 -18.00 -12.42
C SER A 71 -0.94 -17.12 -11.65
N LEU A 72 -1.78 -17.77 -10.85
CA LEU A 72 -2.69 -17.08 -9.93
C LEU A 72 -2.25 -17.33 -8.48
N PRO A 73 -1.90 -16.28 -7.72
CA PRO A 73 -1.45 -16.44 -6.35
C PRO A 73 -2.60 -16.87 -5.43
N GLN A 74 -2.37 -17.86 -4.59
CA GLN A 74 -3.38 -18.42 -3.67
C GLN A 74 -3.77 -17.48 -2.53
N THR A 75 -2.84 -16.64 -2.08
CA THR A 75 -3.04 -15.83 -0.87
C THR A 75 -3.61 -14.44 -1.15
N ASN A 76 -3.41 -13.90 -2.35
CA ASN A 76 -3.86 -12.54 -2.71
C ASN A 76 -4.28 -12.53 -4.17
N ALA A 77 -5.60 -12.57 -4.42
CA ALA A 77 -6.10 -12.36 -5.77
C ALA A 77 -5.71 -10.97 -6.30
N TYR A 78 -5.58 -10.84 -7.62
CA TYR A 78 -5.28 -9.56 -8.28
C TYR A 78 -6.28 -8.46 -7.89
N ALA A 79 -7.54 -8.81 -7.59
CA ALA A 79 -8.58 -7.90 -7.14
C ALA A 79 -8.25 -7.17 -5.83
N TYR A 80 -7.46 -7.79 -4.96
CA TYR A 80 -7.09 -7.24 -3.65
C TYR A 80 -5.69 -6.63 -3.62
N SER A 81 -5.04 -6.48 -4.77
CA SER A 81 -3.71 -5.90 -4.88
C SER A 81 -3.67 -4.71 -5.82
N ILE A 82 -3.10 -3.60 -5.35
CA ILE A 82 -2.92 -2.39 -6.16
C ILE A 82 -1.72 -2.49 -7.11
N PHE A 83 -0.80 -3.41 -6.88
CA PHE A 83 0.42 -3.52 -7.67
C PHE A 83 0.19 -3.85 -9.14
N PRO A 84 -0.66 -4.83 -9.49
CA PRO A 84 -0.91 -5.17 -10.89
C PRO A 84 -1.42 -3.99 -11.70
N ILE A 85 -2.30 -3.14 -11.11
CA ILE A 85 -2.83 -1.97 -11.83
C ILE A 85 -1.79 -0.85 -11.99
N ILE A 86 -0.85 -0.71 -11.05
CA ILE A 86 0.27 0.24 -11.18
C ILE A 86 1.15 -0.17 -12.37
N VAL A 87 1.47 -1.45 -12.47
CA VAL A 87 2.24 -1.99 -13.60
C VAL A 87 1.46 -1.86 -14.91
N ALA A 88 0.14 -2.14 -14.88
CA ALA A 88 -0.73 -1.92 -16.03
C ALA A 88 -0.71 -0.47 -16.51
N ALA A 89 -0.76 0.50 -15.59
CA ALA A 89 -0.68 1.93 -15.90
C ALA A 89 0.65 2.29 -16.55
N TRP A 90 1.76 1.75 -16.05
CA TRP A 90 3.08 1.95 -16.63
C TRP A 90 3.19 1.33 -18.03
N LEU A 91 2.70 0.12 -18.22
CA LEU A 91 2.66 -0.55 -19.54
C LEU A 91 1.78 0.21 -20.53
N ALA A 92 0.57 0.61 -20.12
CA ALA A 92 -0.36 1.39 -20.93
C ALA A 92 0.28 2.69 -21.42
N ALA A 93 0.97 3.43 -20.53
CA ALA A 93 1.70 4.64 -20.91
C ALA A 93 2.79 4.43 -21.96
N LYS A 94 3.31 3.22 -22.10
CA LYS A 94 4.30 2.84 -23.13
C LYS A 94 3.66 2.29 -24.40
N ILE A 95 2.64 1.46 -24.23
CA ILE A 95 2.00 0.72 -25.33
C ILE A 95 1.05 1.61 -26.12
N GLU A 96 0.28 2.49 -25.46
CA GLU A 96 -0.67 3.39 -26.11
C GLU A 96 -0.03 4.26 -27.22
N PRO A 97 1.08 4.99 -26.98
CA PRO A 97 1.73 5.77 -28.01
C PRO A 97 2.26 4.91 -29.17
N TRP A 98 2.77 3.72 -28.84
CA TRP A 98 3.29 2.78 -29.84
C TRP A 98 2.18 2.26 -30.76
N LEU A 99 1.03 1.87 -30.23
CA LEU A 99 -0.14 1.44 -31.00
C LEU A 99 -0.66 2.57 -31.89
N LYS A 100 -0.68 3.81 -31.39
CA LYS A 100 -1.13 4.98 -32.14
C LYS A 100 -0.22 5.33 -33.33
N MET A 101 1.03 4.93 -33.32
CA MET A 101 1.94 5.08 -34.46
C MET A 101 1.69 4.04 -35.55
N TRP A 102 1.34 2.82 -35.14
CA TRP A 102 1.17 1.68 -36.07
C TRP A 102 -0.19 1.63 -36.73
N ILE A 103 -1.25 2.03 -36.02
CA ILE A 103 -2.63 1.87 -36.47
C ILE A 103 -3.03 3.08 -37.33
N PRO A 104 -3.57 2.86 -38.57
CA PRO A 104 -4.08 3.91 -39.42
C PRO A 104 -5.14 4.76 -38.74
N ALA A 105 -5.15 6.09 -39.02
CA ALA A 105 -6.01 7.05 -38.34
C ALA A 105 -7.51 6.70 -38.40
N VAL A 106 -7.96 6.10 -39.50
CA VAL A 106 -9.37 5.74 -39.76
C VAL A 106 -9.91 4.74 -38.72
N ILE A 107 -9.10 3.74 -38.34
CA ILE A 107 -9.53 2.65 -37.46
C ILE A 107 -8.93 2.78 -36.03
N ARG A 108 -8.07 3.78 -35.82
CA ARG A 108 -7.32 3.96 -34.56
C ARG A 108 -8.20 4.12 -33.34
N SER A 109 -9.33 4.81 -33.45
CA SER A 109 -10.24 5.08 -32.34
C SER A 109 -10.87 3.82 -31.73
N ILE A 110 -10.95 2.73 -32.52
CA ILE A 110 -11.53 1.45 -32.08
C ILE A 110 -10.41 0.43 -31.77
N PHE A 111 -9.48 0.28 -32.68
CA PHE A 111 -8.49 -0.79 -32.58
C PHE A 111 -7.36 -0.49 -31.58
N ALA A 112 -6.98 0.79 -31.40
CA ALA A 112 -5.93 1.11 -30.43
C ALA A 112 -6.35 0.79 -29.00
N PRO A 113 -7.51 1.23 -28.47
CA PRO A 113 -7.97 0.85 -27.14
C PRO A 113 -8.18 -0.66 -26.98
N LEU A 114 -8.75 -1.33 -28.00
CA LEU A 114 -9.00 -2.77 -27.97
C LEU A 114 -7.70 -3.58 -27.83
N LEU A 115 -6.71 -3.28 -28.67
CA LEU A 115 -5.41 -3.93 -28.61
C LEU A 115 -4.63 -3.57 -27.35
N GLU A 116 -4.76 -2.33 -26.86
CA GLU A 116 -4.13 -1.90 -25.63
C GLU A 116 -4.64 -2.69 -24.43
N ILE A 117 -5.98 -2.78 -24.26
CA ILE A 117 -6.60 -3.58 -23.19
C ILE A 117 -6.14 -5.04 -23.28
N PHE A 118 -6.18 -5.63 -24.47
CA PHE A 118 -5.78 -7.02 -24.66
C PHE A 118 -4.30 -7.26 -24.33
N ILE A 119 -3.39 -6.46 -24.90
CA ILE A 119 -1.95 -6.62 -24.71
C ILE A 119 -1.56 -6.33 -23.25
N VAL A 120 -2.03 -5.23 -22.66
CA VAL A 120 -1.67 -4.86 -21.30
C VAL A 120 -2.22 -5.87 -20.30
N SER A 121 -3.50 -6.27 -20.42
CA SER A 121 -4.08 -7.27 -19.52
C SER A 121 -3.34 -8.61 -19.62
N THR A 122 -3.03 -9.06 -20.83
CA THR A 122 -2.26 -10.31 -21.04
C THR A 122 -0.86 -10.22 -20.44
N LEU A 123 -0.13 -9.13 -20.68
CA LEU A 123 1.21 -8.94 -20.11
C LEU A 123 1.19 -8.90 -18.59
N VAL A 124 0.19 -8.22 -18.02
CA VAL A 124 0.05 -8.17 -16.55
C VAL A 124 -0.30 -9.55 -16.01
N LEU A 125 -1.24 -10.29 -16.59
CA LEU A 125 -1.64 -11.60 -16.08
C LEU A 125 -0.54 -12.66 -16.21
N VAL A 126 0.18 -12.67 -17.34
CA VAL A 126 1.11 -13.76 -17.69
C VAL A 126 2.53 -13.48 -17.18
N VAL A 127 3.00 -12.23 -17.24
CA VAL A 127 4.41 -11.89 -17.02
C VAL A 127 4.60 -11.06 -15.73
N PHE A 128 4.03 -9.89 -15.70
CA PHE A 128 4.31 -8.94 -14.62
C PHE A 128 3.57 -9.25 -13.33
N GLY A 129 2.34 -9.73 -13.42
CA GLY A 129 1.52 -10.06 -12.27
C GLY A 129 2.18 -11.10 -11.35
N PRO A 130 2.61 -12.26 -11.85
CA PRO A 130 3.32 -13.26 -11.05
C PRO A 130 4.55 -12.70 -10.32
N ILE A 131 5.35 -11.87 -11.01
CA ILE A 131 6.56 -11.24 -10.42
C ILE A 131 6.17 -10.31 -9.28
N VAL A 132 5.21 -9.43 -9.55
CA VAL A 132 4.75 -8.42 -8.57
C VAL A 132 4.08 -9.08 -7.37
N MET A 133 3.29 -10.13 -7.60
CA MET A 133 2.66 -10.88 -6.52
C MET A 133 3.66 -11.70 -5.71
N ALA A 134 4.73 -12.22 -6.33
CA ALA A 134 5.82 -12.86 -5.60
C ALA A 134 6.56 -11.87 -4.67
N ILE A 135 6.82 -10.65 -5.14
CA ILE A 135 7.40 -9.58 -4.31
C ILE A 135 6.45 -9.22 -3.16
N SER A 136 5.15 -9.04 -3.44
CA SER A 136 4.14 -8.77 -2.43
C SER A 136 4.09 -9.89 -1.37
N GLY A 137 4.08 -11.14 -1.81
CA GLY A 137 4.11 -12.31 -0.92
C GLY A 137 5.37 -12.39 -0.07
N ALA A 138 6.54 -12.06 -0.62
CA ALA A 138 7.80 -12.01 0.13
C ALA A 138 7.76 -10.95 1.24
N ILE A 139 7.20 -9.77 0.95
CA ILE A 139 7.01 -8.70 1.95
C ILE A 139 6.05 -9.17 3.05
N ALA A 140 4.91 -9.76 2.67
CA ALA A 140 3.93 -10.29 3.60
C ALA A 140 4.55 -11.37 4.52
N SER A 141 5.31 -12.30 3.94
CA SER A 141 6.03 -13.33 4.70
C SER A 141 7.07 -12.74 5.65
N GLY A 142 7.80 -11.72 5.21
CA GLY A 142 8.77 -11.00 6.04
C GLY A 142 8.11 -10.31 7.23
N VAL A 143 6.98 -9.63 7.02
CA VAL A 143 6.20 -8.99 8.09
C VAL A 143 5.70 -10.03 9.09
N THR A 144 5.13 -11.14 8.61
CA THR A 144 4.65 -12.23 9.46
C THR A 144 5.80 -12.87 10.26
N TRP A 145 6.95 -13.07 9.63
CA TRP A 145 8.13 -13.60 10.32
C TRP A 145 8.57 -12.67 11.46
N VAL A 146 8.62 -11.36 11.23
CA VAL A 146 8.96 -10.36 12.26
C VAL A 146 7.94 -10.41 13.42
N LEU A 147 6.63 -10.49 13.11
CA LEU A 147 5.57 -10.60 14.13
C LEU A 147 5.73 -11.84 15.01
N ASN A 148 6.21 -12.94 14.43
CA ASN A 148 6.43 -14.20 15.15
C ASN A 148 7.68 -14.20 16.05
N LEU A 149 8.58 -13.21 15.93
CA LEU A 149 9.74 -13.09 16.83
C LEU A 149 9.30 -12.69 18.25
N SER A 150 8.69 -11.55 18.39
CA SER A 150 7.98 -11.05 19.57
C SER A 150 7.26 -9.75 19.24
N TYR A 151 6.13 -9.47 19.86
CA TYR A 151 5.36 -8.26 19.58
C TYR A 151 6.14 -6.97 19.84
N PRO A 152 6.92 -6.82 20.93
CA PRO A 152 7.73 -5.61 21.14
C PRO A 152 8.80 -5.39 20.05
N VAL A 153 9.51 -6.46 19.65
CA VAL A 153 10.53 -6.40 18.60
C VAL A 153 9.88 -6.12 17.24
N ALA A 154 8.77 -6.78 16.96
CA ALA A 154 7.99 -6.52 15.76
C ALA A 154 7.50 -5.07 15.72
N GLY A 155 6.99 -4.57 16.84
CA GLY A 155 6.55 -3.19 16.98
C GLY A 155 7.67 -2.19 16.69
N LEU A 156 8.86 -2.42 17.23
CA LEU A 156 10.04 -1.59 16.97
C LEU A 156 10.43 -1.58 15.49
N ILE A 157 10.56 -2.76 14.90
CA ILE A 157 11.02 -2.91 13.50
C ILE A 157 9.95 -2.39 12.54
N ILE A 158 8.73 -2.90 12.63
CA ILE A 158 7.64 -2.49 11.73
C ILE A 158 7.31 -1.02 11.96
N GLY A 159 7.22 -0.58 13.21
CA GLY A 159 6.97 0.81 13.57
C GLY A 159 7.99 1.78 12.98
N GLY A 160 9.25 1.39 12.90
CA GLY A 160 10.32 2.21 12.30
C GLY A 160 10.33 2.17 10.77
N PHE A 161 10.07 1.00 10.16
CA PHE A 161 10.26 0.81 8.72
C PHE A 161 8.97 0.84 7.90
N TYR A 162 7.78 0.76 8.52
CA TYR A 162 6.51 0.71 7.79
C TYR A 162 6.33 1.88 6.80
N GLN A 163 6.74 3.07 7.19
CA GLN A 163 6.63 4.24 6.32
C GLN A 163 7.57 4.17 5.10
N CYS A 164 8.65 3.39 5.16
CA CYS A 164 9.45 3.09 3.98
C CYS A 164 8.63 2.26 2.97
N LEU A 165 7.84 1.29 3.44
CA LEU A 165 6.93 0.55 2.56
C LEU A 165 5.88 1.46 1.94
N VAL A 166 5.39 2.45 2.69
CA VAL A 166 4.40 3.43 2.19
C VAL A 166 4.98 4.26 1.05
N ILE A 167 6.24 4.71 1.13
CA ILE A 167 6.89 5.50 0.07
C ILE A 167 6.86 4.77 -1.28
N PHE A 168 7.12 3.46 -1.27
CA PHE A 168 7.13 2.64 -2.48
C PHE A 168 5.76 2.03 -2.84
N GLY A 169 4.72 2.33 -2.05
CA GLY A 169 3.39 1.71 -2.21
C GLY A 169 3.33 0.25 -1.73
N LEU A 170 4.44 -0.29 -1.20
CA LEU A 170 4.57 -1.70 -0.80
C LEU A 170 3.74 -2.07 0.44
N HIS A 171 3.26 -1.08 1.19
CA HIS A 171 2.36 -1.28 2.33
C HIS A 171 1.04 -1.97 1.95
N TRP A 172 0.62 -1.90 0.69
CA TRP A 172 -0.55 -2.63 0.19
C TRP A 172 -0.39 -4.15 0.26
N ALA A 173 0.85 -4.67 0.31
CA ALA A 173 1.09 -6.08 0.59
C ALA A 173 0.74 -6.49 2.03
N VAL A 174 0.72 -5.54 2.95
CA VAL A 174 0.44 -5.74 4.37
C VAL A 174 -1.07 -5.70 4.67
N ILE A 175 -1.84 -4.97 3.87
CA ILE A 175 -3.28 -4.80 4.06
C ILE A 175 -4.07 -6.12 4.11
N PRO A 176 -3.83 -7.11 3.22
CA PRO A 176 -4.50 -8.41 3.30
C PRO A 176 -4.23 -9.15 4.60
N ILE A 177 -3.02 -9.05 5.17
CA ILE A 177 -2.68 -9.66 6.45
C ILE A 177 -3.52 -9.03 7.56
N ILE A 178 -3.62 -7.70 7.58
CA ILE A 178 -4.45 -6.97 8.54
C ILE A 178 -5.92 -7.40 8.40
N SER A 179 -6.43 -7.46 7.17
CA SER A 179 -7.80 -7.87 6.89
C SER A 179 -8.07 -9.30 7.38
N GLN A 180 -7.13 -10.22 7.14
CA GLN A 180 -7.24 -11.61 7.61
C GLN A 180 -7.22 -11.68 9.14
N GLN A 181 -6.33 -10.95 9.81
CA GLN A 181 -6.27 -10.90 11.27
C GLN A 181 -7.55 -10.34 11.90
N ILE A 182 -8.19 -9.34 11.27
CA ILE A 182 -9.47 -8.80 11.72
C ILE A 182 -10.61 -9.80 11.46
N ALA A 183 -10.55 -10.58 10.37
CA ALA A 183 -11.54 -11.61 10.08
C ALA A 183 -11.42 -12.83 11.01
N ASP A 184 -10.20 -13.25 11.32
CA ASP A 184 -9.87 -14.37 12.19
C ASP A 184 -8.45 -14.16 12.77
N PRO A 185 -8.27 -13.93 14.06
CA PRO A 185 -9.15 -14.14 15.24
C PRO A 185 -10.04 -12.95 15.64
N GLY A 186 -10.27 -11.96 14.81
CA GLY A 186 -11.13 -10.83 15.10
C GLY A 186 -10.41 -9.54 15.50
N TYR A 187 -9.07 -9.56 15.58
CA TYR A 187 -8.25 -8.41 15.94
C TYR A 187 -6.88 -8.46 15.25
N SER A 188 -6.24 -7.29 15.10
CA SER A 188 -4.94 -7.16 14.45
C SER A 188 -3.94 -6.37 15.30
N PRO A 189 -2.91 -7.01 15.87
CA PRO A 189 -1.79 -6.31 16.50
C PRO A 189 -0.94 -5.55 15.47
N LEU A 190 -0.86 -6.05 14.24
CA LEU A 190 -0.15 -5.39 13.15
C LEU A 190 -0.76 -4.03 12.82
N ASN A 191 -2.09 -3.95 12.74
CA ASN A 191 -2.79 -2.69 12.48
C ASN A 191 -2.61 -1.69 13.63
N ALA A 192 -2.52 -2.17 14.86
CA ALA A 192 -2.22 -1.32 16.02
C ALA A 192 -0.81 -0.69 15.90
N ILE A 193 0.20 -1.45 15.48
CA ILE A 193 1.55 -0.93 15.22
C ILE A 193 1.52 0.11 14.07
N VAL A 194 0.83 -0.19 12.98
CA VAL A 194 0.67 0.72 11.84
C VAL A 194 0.03 2.04 12.26
N SER A 195 -0.98 2.00 13.13
CA SER A 195 -1.64 3.19 13.67
C SER A 195 -0.66 4.12 14.39
N ALA A 196 0.26 3.59 15.21
CA ALA A 196 1.28 4.38 15.89
C ALA A 196 2.24 5.07 14.88
N THR A 197 2.56 4.42 13.75
CA THR A 197 3.40 5.03 12.71
C THR A 197 2.72 6.22 12.03
N MET A 198 1.41 6.16 11.84
CA MET A 198 0.63 7.26 11.25
C MET A 198 0.70 8.51 12.13
N ILE A 199 0.54 8.32 13.45
CA ILE A 199 0.62 9.40 14.44
C ILE A 199 2.03 9.99 14.49
N ALA A 200 3.07 9.17 14.40
CA ALA A 200 4.46 9.62 14.36
C ALA A 200 4.73 10.51 13.12
N GLN A 201 4.21 10.16 11.95
CA GLN A 201 4.34 11.01 10.75
C GLN A 201 3.63 12.35 10.94
N GLY A 202 2.48 12.35 11.60
CA GLY A 202 1.79 13.57 12.01
C GLY A 202 2.60 14.41 13.00
N GLY A 203 3.33 13.76 13.92
CA GLY A 203 4.25 14.41 14.87
C GLY A 203 5.38 15.16 14.18
N GLY A 204 5.97 14.56 13.12
CA GLY A 204 6.95 15.22 12.26
C GLY A 204 6.40 16.45 11.56
N ALA A 205 5.21 16.33 10.96
CA ALA A 205 4.52 17.44 10.31
C ALA A 205 4.12 18.55 11.30
N LEU A 206 3.71 18.19 12.52
CA LEU A 206 3.39 19.12 13.61
C LEU A 206 4.61 19.95 14.01
N ALA A 207 5.78 19.33 14.10
CA ALA A 207 7.02 20.04 14.42
C ALA A 207 7.36 21.11 13.37
N ILE A 208 7.15 20.80 12.07
CA ILE A 208 7.28 21.79 11.01
C ILE A 208 6.27 22.92 11.21
N TRP A 209 4.99 22.58 11.39
CA TRP A 209 3.92 23.55 11.52
C TRP A 209 4.17 24.57 12.62
N LEU A 210 4.69 24.13 13.76
CA LEU A 210 4.95 25.01 14.92
C LEU A 210 6.27 25.81 14.77
N LYS A 211 7.32 25.20 14.21
CA LYS A 211 8.66 25.82 14.17
C LYS A 211 8.88 26.72 12.95
N VAL A 212 8.25 26.43 11.82
CA VAL A 212 8.52 27.13 10.56
C VAL A 212 8.02 28.57 10.56
N ARG A 213 8.83 29.51 10.02
CA ARG A 213 8.46 30.92 9.83
C ARG A 213 7.78 31.16 8.49
N SER A 214 8.11 30.38 7.45
CA SER A 214 7.53 30.52 6.12
C SER A 214 6.01 30.29 6.12
N ALA A 215 5.24 31.31 5.81
CA ALA A 215 3.78 31.24 5.74
C ALA A 215 3.29 30.25 4.67
N LYS A 216 4.08 30.02 3.62
CA LYS A 216 3.76 29.05 2.56
C LYS A 216 3.82 27.62 3.10
N ILE A 217 4.89 27.27 3.82
CA ILE A 217 5.06 25.92 4.38
C ILE A 217 4.09 25.69 5.52
N LYS A 218 3.86 26.71 6.37
CA LYS A 218 2.93 26.65 7.49
C LYS A 218 1.50 26.35 7.05
N ARG A 219 1.06 26.93 5.91
CA ARG A 219 -0.26 26.67 5.30
C ARG A 219 -0.41 25.22 4.79
N MET A 220 0.67 24.56 4.41
CA MET A 220 0.66 23.15 4.03
C MET A 220 0.75 22.23 5.24
N ALA A 221 1.56 22.60 6.23
CA ALA A 221 1.88 21.74 7.36
C ALA A 221 0.66 21.51 8.30
N GLY A 222 -0.17 22.50 8.52
CA GLY A 222 -1.36 22.37 9.35
C GLY A 222 -2.33 21.29 8.84
N PRO A 223 -2.89 21.44 7.64
CA PRO A 223 -3.77 20.42 7.04
C PRO A 223 -3.13 19.04 6.93
N ALA A 224 -1.83 18.97 6.60
CA ALA A 224 -1.10 17.71 6.50
C ALA A 224 -0.98 17.00 7.85
N THR A 225 -0.75 17.76 8.93
CA THR A 225 -0.74 17.23 10.31
C THR A 225 -2.09 16.65 10.70
N ILE A 226 -3.18 17.42 10.46
CA ILE A 226 -4.53 16.97 10.76
C ILE A 226 -4.87 15.71 9.95
N SER A 227 -4.54 15.70 8.67
CA SER A 227 -4.74 14.54 7.79
C SER A 227 -4.05 13.28 8.34
N ALA A 228 -2.80 13.39 8.80
CA ALA A 228 -2.06 12.28 9.38
C ALA A 228 -2.71 11.76 10.68
N PHE A 229 -3.22 12.65 11.54
CA PHE A 229 -3.95 12.26 12.74
C PHE A 229 -5.33 11.66 12.46
N CYS A 230 -5.86 11.88 11.25
CA CYS A 230 -7.04 11.19 10.74
C CYS A 230 -6.72 9.88 10.00
N GLY A 231 -5.45 9.44 9.96
CA GLY A 231 -5.05 8.18 9.33
C GLY A 231 -4.61 8.30 7.86
N VAL A 232 -4.55 9.51 7.31
CA VAL A 232 -4.10 9.77 5.93
C VAL A 232 -2.74 10.46 5.97
N THR A 233 -1.67 9.69 5.86
CA THR A 233 -0.28 10.17 6.08
C THR A 233 0.40 10.74 4.85
N GLU A 234 -0.12 10.49 3.65
CA GLU A 234 0.48 10.89 2.38
C GLU A 234 0.76 12.39 2.28
N PRO A 235 -0.15 13.30 2.68
CA PRO A 235 0.12 14.74 2.65
C PRO A 235 1.27 15.16 3.57
N ALA A 236 1.37 14.56 4.76
CA ALA A 236 2.46 14.80 5.69
C ALA A 236 3.77 14.21 5.18
N MET A 237 3.74 12.99 4.67
CA MET A 237 4.92 12.25 4.23
C MET A 237 5.51 12.84 2.95
N TYR A 238 4.74 12.90 1.85
CA TYR A 238 5.25 13.39 0.56
C TYR A 238 5.34 14.93 0.50
N GLY A 239 4.42 15.63 1.15
CA GLY A 239 4.39 17.09 1.16
C GLY A 239 5.48 17.72 2.03
N LEU A 240 5.85 17.07 3.12
CA LEU A 240 6.72 17.62 4.16
C LEU A 240 7.88 16.71 4.54
N ASN A 241 7.61 15.52 5.11
CA ASN A 241 8.60 14.71 5.81
C ASN A 241 9.72 14.20 4.88
N LEU A 242 9.40 13.83 3.64
CA LEU A 242 10.37 13.43 2.63
C LEU A 242 11.03 14.61 1.93
N LYS A 243 10.40 15.77 1.94
CA LYS A 243 10.85 16.93 1.19
C LYS A 243 11.90 17.75 1.92
N TYR A 244 11.82 17.81 3.24
CA TYR A 244 12.63 18.72 4.04
C TYR A 244 13.52 17.98 5.04
N GLY A 245 14.83 18.19 4.94
CA GLY A 245 15.79 17.73 5.91
C GLY A 245 15.76 16.22 6.20
N ARG A 246 15.79 15.90 7.48
CA ARG A 246 15.78 14.52 7.99
C ARG A 246 14.47 14.14 8.68
N ILE A 247 13.39 14.83 8.37
CA ILE A 247 12.11 14.72 9.10
C ILE A 247 11.52 13.32 8.96
N PHE A 248 11.62 12.72 7.78
CA PHE A 248 11.17 11.34 7.58
C PHE A 248 11.86 10.37 8.56
N LEU A 249 13.16 10.51 8.74
CA LEU A 249 13.93 9.65 9.64
C LEU A 249 13.54 9.88 11.11
N THR A 250 13.42 11.15 11.53
CA THR A 250 13.04 11.49 12.92
C THR A 250 11.61 11.10 13.24
N ALA A 251 10.68 11.21 12.28
CA ALA A 251 9.33 10.70 12.43
C ALA A 251 9.29 9.16 12.50
N SER A 252 10.13 8.47 11.71
CA SER A 252 10.25 7.01 11.76
C SER A 252 10.80 6.51 13.09
N ILE A 253 11.69 7.26 13.75
CA ILE A 253 12.12 6.95 15.13
C ILE A 253 10.93 7.03 16.10
N GLY A 254 10.08 8.04 15.97
CA GLY A 254 8.83 8.11 16.74
C GLY A 254 7.90 6.91 16.48
N GLY A 255 7.81 6.48 15.22
CA GLY A 255 7.08 5.28 14.84
C GLY A 255 7.64 4.00 15.46
N ALA A 256 8.97 3.87 15.49
CA ALA A 256 9.65 2.74 16.15
C ALA A 256 9.36 2.68 17.66
N VAL A 257 9.43 3.83 18.35
CA VAL A 257 9.11 3.91 19.79
C VAL A 257 7.63 3.64 20.05
N GLY A 258 6.74 4.23 19.26
CA GLY A 258 5.30 3.97 19.38
C GLY A 258 4.97 2.51 19.12
N GLY A 259 5.54 1.90 18.08
CA GLY A 259 5.37 0.49 17.77
C GLY A 259 5.92 -0.43 18.87
N LEU A 260 7.09 -0.12 19.43
CA LEU A 260 7.66 -0.85 20.56
C LEU A 260 6.69 -0.87 21.75
N ILE A 261 6.14 0.28 22.11
CA ILE A 261 5.17 0.42 23.22
C ILE A 261 3.89 -0.33 22.89
N THR A 262 3.39 -0.24 21.66
CA THR A 262 2.25 -1.02 21.16
C THR A 262 2.48 -2.52 21.41
N GLY A 263 3.67 -3.02 21.08
CA GLY A 263 4.04 -4.41 21.31
C GLY A 263 4.18 -4.78 22.80
N LEU A 264 4.76 -3.89 23.63
CA LEU A 264 4.92 -4.11 25.08
C LEU A 264 3.59 -4.22 25.82
N PHE A 265 2.59 -3.44 25.40
CA PHE A 265 1.24 -3.49 25.98
C PHE A 265 0.33 -4.51 25.30
N ASN A 266 0.84 -5.29 24.31
CA ASN A 266 0.05 -6.21 23.48
C ASN A 266 -1.24 -5.56 22.94
N VAL A 267 -1.11 -4.35 22.41
CA VAL A 267 -2.25 -3.57 21.90
C VAL A 267 -2.83 -4.25 20.68
N ASN A 268 -4.12 -4.53 20.72
CA ASN A 268 -4.89 -5.07 19.63
C ASN A 268 -5.86 -4.03 19.07
N MET A 269 -6.24 -4.22 17.82
CA MET A 269 -7.16 -3.35 17.10
C MET A 269 -8.24 -4.20 16.41
N TRP A 270 -9.51 -3.94 16.71
CA TRP A 270 -10.68 -4.69 16.22
C TRP A 270 -11.33 -4.08 14.98
N GLY A 271 -10.84 -2.93 14.53
CA GLY A 271 -11.30 -2.26 13.33
C GLY A 271 -10.17 -1.94 12.38
N PHE A 272 -10.48 -1.33 11.25
CA PHE A 272 -9.50 -1.01 10.20
C PHE A 272 -8.96 0.42 10.30
N THR A 273 -9.71 1.34 10.90
CA THR A 273 -9.38 2.76 10.96
C THR A 273 -8.35 3.04 12.05
N GLY A 274 -7.17 3.53 11.64
CA GLY A 274 -6.06 3.85 12.54
C GLY A 274 -5.94 5.33 12.92
N ALA A 275 -4.80 5.70 13.49
CA ALA A 275 -4.47 7.00 14.05
C ALA A 275 -5.43 7.45 15.17
N PHE A 276 -5.49 8.74 15.47
CA PHE A 276 -6.35 9.23 16.58
C PHE A 276 -7.84 9.04 16.30
N VAL A 277 -8.28 9.23 15.06
CA VAL A 277 -9.70 9.01 14.68
C VAL A 277 -10.12 7.56 14.83
N GLY A 278 -9.16 6.65 14.74
CA GLY A 278 -9.37 5.20 14.89
C GLY A 278 -9.50 4.71 16.33
N PHE A 279 -9.49 5.59 17.34
CA PHE A 279 -9.52 5.18 18.76
C PHE A 279 -10.65 4.20 19.13
N PRO A 280 -11.86 4.25 18.53
CA PRO A 280 -12.90 3.26 18.83
C PRO A 280 -12.52 1.83 18.42
N SER A 281 -11.67 1.69 17.41
CA SER A 281 -11.19 0.37 16.97
C SER A 281 -10.25 -0.33 17.97
N PHE A 282 -9.81 0.36 19.01
CA PHE A 282 -8.99 -0.19 20.09
C PHE A 282 -9.79 -0.60 21.33
N VAL A 283 -11.11 -0.46 21.26
CA VAL A 283 -12.01 -0.96 22.31
C VAL A 283 -12.32 -2.42 21.99
N ASN A 284 -11.96 -3.31 22.92
CA ASN A 284 -12.31 -4.72 22.81
C ASN A 284 -13.84 -4.87 22.87
N PRO A 285 -14.47 -5.66 21.97
CA PRO A 285 -15.91 -5.94 22.01
C PRO A 285 -16.40 -6.53 23.33
N GLU A 286 -15.52 -7.21 24.09
CA GLU A 286 -15.84 -7.80 25.39
C GLU A 286 -15.69 -6.80 26.57
N GLY A 287 -15.19 -5.60 26.31
CA GLY A 287 -15.00 -4.55 27.32
C GLY A 287 -13.67 -3.82 27.17
N ILE A 288 -13.49 -2.72 27.91
CA ILE A 288 -12.25 -1.94 27.86
C ILE A 288 -11.12 -2.74 28.53
N ASP A 289 -10.07 -3.02 27.76
CA ASP A 289 -8.89 -3.74 28.22
C ASP A 289 -7.59 -2.90 28.13
N SER A 290 -6.43 -3.54 28.29
CA SER A 290 -5.11 -2.92 28.18
C SER A 290 -4.83 -2.33 26.79
N SER A 291 -5.50 -2.79 25.73
CA SER A 291 -5.33 -2.29 24.37
C SER A 291 -5.73 -0.84 24.23
N PHE A 292 -6.86 -0.45 24.87
CA PHE A 292 -7.31 0.94 24.85
C PHE A 292 -6.33 1.89 25.55
N THR A 293 -5.88 1.50 26.77
CA THR A 293 -4.88 2.29 27.51
C THR A 293 -3.54 2.29 26.79
N GLY A 294 -3.10 1.13 26.31
CA GLY A 294 -1.87 0.97 25.54
C GLY A 294 -1.85 1.79 24.24
N PHE A 295 -2.98 1.88 23.55
CA PHE A 295 -3.14 2.74 22.37
C PHE A 295 -2.81 4.20 22.70
N TRP A 296 -3.38 4.76 23.77
CA TRP A 296 -3.13 6.16 24.12
C TRP A 296 -1.67 6.39 24.51
N ILE A 297 -1.09 5.50 25.33
CA ILE A 297 0.33 5.60 25.73
C ILE A 297 1.25 5.52 24.51
N ALA A 298 1.05 4.53 23.63
CA ALA A 298 1.84 4.34 22.43
C ALA A 298 1.70 5.53 21.46
N SER A 299 0.47 6.03 21.27
CA SER A 299 0.16 7.14 20.39
C SER A 299 0.81 8.44 20.86
N PHE A 300 0.70 8.76 22.16
CA PHE A 300 1.35 9.95 22.70
C PHE A 300 2.87 9.82 22.72
N ALA A 301 3.42 8.64 22.99
CA ALA A 301 4.86 8.42 22.91
C ALA A 301 5.36 8.57 21.47
N ALA A 302 4.68 7.98 20.49
CA ALA A 302 4.99 8.14 19.06
C ALA A 302 4.97 9.63 18.66
N LEU A 303 3.92 10.35 19.02
CA LEU A 303 3.75 11.77 18.76
C LEU A 303 4.90 12.59 19.35
N VAL A 304 5.12 12.45 20.65
CA VAL A 304 6.09 13.26 21.41
C VAL A 304 7.51 13.00 20.92
N VAL A 305 7.89 11.73 20.73
CA VAL A 305 9.23 11.38 20.24
C VAL A 305 9.42 11.89 18.82
N ALA A 306 8.47 11.65 17.91
CA ALA A 306 8.54 12.15 16.54
C ALA A 306 8.63 13.68 16.52
N PHE A 307 7.80 14.36 17.30
CA PHE A 307 7.78 15.81 17.42
C PHE A 307 9.12 16.35 17.93
N LEU A 308 9.61 15.88 19.07
CA LEU A 308 10.85 16.36 19.68
C LEU A 308 12.07 16.06 18.81
N CYS A 309 12.19 14.82 18.31
CA CYS A 309 13.27 14.47 17.39
C CYS A 309 13.27 15.35 16.13
N THR A 310 12.08 15.61 15.57
CA THR A 310 11.96 16.47 14.39
C THR A 310 12.23 17.93 14.73
N TYR A 311 11.72 18.42 15.85
CA TYR A 311 11.89 19.81 16.25
C TYR A 311 13.35 20.18 16.49
N PHE A 312 14.12 19.30 17.14
CA PHE A 312 15.53 19.56 17.46
C PHE A 312 16.49 19.11 16.36
N PHE A 313 16.22 18.00 15.68
CA PHE A 313 17.19 17.35 14.79
C PHE A 313 16.67 17.15 13.35
N GLY A 314 15.40 17.36 13.08
CA GLY A 314 14.78 17.03 11.80
C GLY A 314 15.11 18.00 10.68
N PHE A 315 15.20 19.29 10.97
CA PHE A 315 15.44 20.35 9.97
C PHE A 315 15.95 21.65 10.57
N SER A 316 16.62 22.42 9.74
CA SER A 316 16.95 23.83 9.96
C SER A 316 16.07 24.75 9.10
N GLU A 317 15.96 26.05 9.43
CA GLU A 317 15.24 26.99 8.56
C GLU A 317 15.85 27.10 7.15
N SER A 318 17.17 26.96 7.03
CA SER A 318 17.87 26.92 5.73
C SER A 318 17.44 25.75 4.84
N ASP A 319 17.09 24.58 5.42
CA ASP A 319 16.59 23.43 4.68
C ASP A 319 15.18 23.70 4.10
N LEU A 320 14.40 24.55 4.77
CA LEU A 320 13.06 24.92 4.37
C LEU A 320 13.01 26.05 3.31
N GLU A 321 13.93 27.02 3.41
CA GLU A 321 14.00 28.16 2.50
C GLU A 321 14.77 27.84 1.22
N GLY A 322 15.81 27.02 1.33
CA GLY A 322 16.66 26.58 0.24
C GLY A 322 16.29 25.21 -0.34
N GLY A 323 15.04 24.77 -0.16
CA GLY A 323 14.59 23.44 -0.58
C GLY A 323 15.22 23.07 -1.91
N LYS A 324 16.24 22.21 -1.92
CA LYS A 324 16.73 21.58 -3.13
C LYS A 324 15.51 21.01 -3.79
N GLU A 325 15.00 21.66 -4.84
CA GLU A 325 14.04 21.02 -5.72
C GLU A 325 14.66 19.66 -6.02
N VAL A 326 14.05 18.61 -5.51
CA VAL A 326 14.45 17.25 -5.85
C VAL A 326 14.44 17.26 -7.37
N LYS A 327 15.62 17.25 -7.98
CA LYS A 327 15.76 17.17 -9.44
C LYS A 327 14.85 16.03 -9.82
N LYS A 328 13.77 16.36 -10.55
CA LYS A 328 12.83 15.36 -11.06
C LYS A 328 13.67 14.26 -11.63
N VAL A 329 13.68 13.12 -10.95
CA VAL A 329 14.27 11.90 -11.50
C VAL A 329 13.50 11.70 -12.79
N ARG A 330 14.16 11.94 -13.92
CA ARG A 330 13.62 11.61 -15.23
C ARG A 330 13.66 10.08 -15.30
N LEU A 331 12.52 9.48 -15.01
CA LEU A 331 12.21 8.10 -15.36
C LEU A 331 11.81 8.04 -16.83
#